data_3c9fea75bc1d3a40b1ebb9615d76e2f8
#
_entry.id   3c9fea75bc1d3a40b1ebb9615d76e2f8
#
_cell.length_a   1.000
_cell.length_b   1.000
_cell.length_c   1.000
_cell.angle_alpha   90.00
_cell.angle_beta   90.00
_cell.angle_gamma   90.00
#
_symmetry.space_group_name_H-M   'P 1'
#
loop_
_entity.id
_entity.type
_entity.pdbx_description
1 polymer ?
#
loop_
_entity_poly.entity_id
_entity_poly.type
_entity_poly.pdbx_seq_one_letter_code
_entity_poly.pdbx_strand_id
1 'polypeptide(L)'
;IPGTSVEVRQEDNGPPTDPPVNIEVSGDYLDNVTKVATALYQYLDKNRIEGIENLQPDVDLFNPEITVKVDRTKAMMEGVSTAQIGMELRTAVFGKEVSKIKDGEDEYKIQLRHREDLRNDVTSLMNTRITFMDMNTMQVKSLPLSSVATVEYTNSAGGVKRKNVKRTIQL
;
A
#
# COMPACT_ATOMS: atom_id res chain seq x y z
N ILE A 1 8.47 -11.11 17.36
CA ILE A 1 8.60 -10.27 16.15
C ILE A 1 7.96 -8.94 16.51
N PRO A 2 8.66 -7.80 16.42
CA PRO A 2 8.07 -6.50 16.75
C PRO A 2 6.88 -6.21 15.83
N GLY A 3 5.74 -5.80 16.41
CA GLY A 3 4.53 -5.47 15.65
C GLY A 3 3.58 -6.63 15.36
N THR A 4 3.81 -7.82 15.94
CA THR A 4 2.88 -8.94 15.82
C THR A 4 2.04 -9.03 17.09
N SER A 5 0.71 -8.90 16.98
CA SER A 5 -0.20 -9.29 18.04
C SER A 5 -0.70 -10.70 17.76
N VAL A 6 -0.67 -11.57 18.78
CA VAL A 6 -1.21 -12.92 18.70
C VAL A 6 -2.47 -12.95 19.53
N GLU A 7 -3.60 -13.19 18.90
CA GLU A 7 -4.89 -13.34 19.54
C GLU A 7 -5.34 -14.79 19.45
N VAL A 8 -5.68 -15.37 20.57
CA VAL A 8 -6.26 -16.72 20.63
C VAL A 8 -7.78 -16.58 20.78
N ARG A 9 -8.51 -16.97 19.74
CA ARG A 9 -9.98 -16.99 19.77
C ARG A 9 -10.47 -18.41 19.85
N GLN A 10 -11.54 -18.62 20.59
CA GLN A 10 -12.30 -19.84 20.55
C GLN A 10 -13.16 -19.81 19.28
N GLU A 11 -13.18 -20.91 18.51
CA GLU A 11 -14.09 -21.02 17.36
C GLU A 11 -15.55 -21.05 17.86
N ASP A 12 -16.30 -20.03 17.49
CA ASP A 12 -17.76 -20.03 17.69
C ASP A 12 -18.41 -20.92 16.62
N ASN A 13 -18.98 -22.03 17.06
CA ASN A 13 -19.75 -22.97 16.20
C ASN A 13 -21.15 -22.39 15.85
N GLY A 14 -21.20 -21.16 15.34
CA GLY A 14 -22.44 -20.48 14.95
C GLY A 14 -22.25 -19.59 13.71
N PRO A 15 -23.35 -19.06 13.15
CA PRO A 15 -23.21 -18.05 12.12
C PRO A 15 -22.44 -16.84 12.70
N PRO A 16 -21.59 -16.16 11.90
CA PRO A 16 -20.81 -15.02 12.37
C PRO A 16 -21.76 -13.98 12.97
N THR A 17 -21.59 -13.70 14.25
CA THR A 17 -22.33 -12.65 14.95
C THR A 17 -21.52 -11.36 14.90
N ASP A 18 -22.18 -10.26 14.55
CA ASP A 18 -21.55 -8.94 14.64
C ASP A 18 -21.11 -8.65 16.09
N PRO A 19 -20.05 -7.85 16.28
CA PRO A 19 -19.64 -7.41 17.61
C PRO A 19 -20.81 -6.82 18.39
N PRO A 20 -20.90 -7.07 19.72
CA PRO A 20 -22.03 -6.64 20.54
C PRO A 20 -22.20 -5.11 20.60
N VAL A 21 -21.13 -4.36 20.39
CA VAL A 21 -21.14 -2.90 20.29
C VAL A 21 -20.48 -2.51 18.99
N ASN A 22 -21.16 -1.69 18.22
CA ASN A 22 -20.69 -1.23 16.91
C ASN A 22 -20.91 0.29 16.83
N ILE A 23 -19.83 1.05 16.73
CA ILE A 23 -19.87 2.49 16.62
C ILE A 23 -19.66 2.89 15.16
N GLU A 24 -20.69 3.47 14.53
CA GLU A 24 -20.63 3.89 13.15
C GLU A 24 -20.27 5.38 13.04
N VAL A 25 -19.17 5.67 12.35
CA VAL A 25 -18.80 7.03 11.96
C VAL A 25 -19.10 7.20 10.48
N SER A 26 -20.09 8.03 10.15
CA SER A 26 -20.55 8.23 8.76
C SER A 26 -20.52 9.68 8.32
N GLY A 27 -20.26 9.90 7.01
CA GLY A 27 -20.21 11.24 6.44
C GLY A 27 -20.07 11.23 4.92
N ASP A 28 -20.15 12.44 4.34
CA ASP A 28 -20.09 12.60 2.88
C ASP A 28 -18.67 12.55 2.31
N TYR A 29 -17.66 12.94 3.12
CA TYR A 29 -16.27 13.01 2.73
C TYR A 29 -15.44 11.98 3.50
N LEU A 30 -14.74 11.09 2.79
CA LEU A 30 -13.94 10.01 3.38
C LEU A 30 -12.88 10.55 4.34
N ASP A 31 -12.16 11.60 3.93
CA ASP A 31 -11.08 12.19 4.74
C ASP A 31 -11.56 12.65 6.13
N ASN A 32 -12.76 13.23 6.18
CA ASN A 32 -13.35 13.67 7.45
C ASN A 32 -13.78 12.48 8.29
N VAL A 33 -14.41 11.47 7.67
CA VAL A 33 -14.82 10.24 8.35
C VAL A 33 -13.60 9.52 8.91
N THR A 34 -12.54 9.38 8.13
CA THR A 34 -11.29 8.74 8.57
C THR A 34 -10.64 9.51 9.73
N LYS A 35 -10.56 10.85 9.65
CA LYS A 35 -10.00 11.66 10.74
C LYS A 35 -10.78 11.50 12.04
N VAL A 36 -12.11 11.54 11.98
CA VAL A 36 -12.98 11.40 13.17
C VAL A 36 -12.88 9.98 13.72
N ALA A 37 -12.95 8.95 12.85
CA ALA A 37 -12.83 7.56 13.28
C ALA A 37 -11.46 7.27 13.93
N THR A 38 -10.38 7.81 13.36
CA THR A 38 -9.03 7.69 13.93
C THR A 38 -8.93 8.36 15.29
N ALA A 39 -9.46 9.58 15.42
CA ALA A 39 -9.46 10.31 16.70
C ALA A 39 -10.29 9.58 17.77
N LEU A 40 -11.43 9.03 17.37
CA LEU A 40 -12.29 8.25 18.28
C LEU A 40 -11.61 6.95 18.70
N TYR A 41 -11.00 6.21 17.76
CA TYR A 41 -10.24 5.01 18.04
C TYR A 41 -9.13 5.29 19.08
N GLN A 42 -8.31 6.31 18.82
CA GLN A 42 -7.22 6.71 19.73
C GLN A 42 -7.73 7.14 21.11
N TYR A 43 -8.88 7.82 21.17
CA TYR A 43 -9.50 8.20 22.42
C TYR A 43 -9.97 6.98 23.22
N LEU A 44 -10.63 6.02 22.58
CA LEU A 44 -11.11 4.79 23.23
C LEU A 44 -9.95 3.89 23.68
N ASP A 45 -8.93 3.74 22.84
CA ASP A 45 -7.74 2.95 23.16
C ASP A 45 -6.95 3.53 24.34
N LYS A 46 -6.79 4.86 24.37
CA LYS A 46 -6.07 5.55 25.46
C LYS A 46 -6.82 5.49 26.80
N ASN A 47 -8.15 5.62 26.77
CA ASN A 47 -8.95 5.71 28.00
C ASN A 47 -9.36 4.34 28.59
N ARG A 48 -9.07 3.23 27.89
CA ARG A 48 -9.33 1.85 28.31
C ARG A 48 -10.61 1.71 29.14
N ILE A 49 -11.74 1.87 28.48
CA ILE A 49 -13.05 1.73 29.12
C ILE A 49 -13.22 0.28 29.60
N GLU A 50 -13.53 0.12 30.89
CA GLU A 50 -13.76 -1.20 31.49
C GLU A 50 -14.87 -1.94 30.74
N GLY A 51 -14.62 -3.19 30.32
CA GLY A 51 -15.53 -4.02 29.55
C GLY A 51 -15.29 -3.99 28.03
N ILE A 52 -14.40 -3.18 27.50
CA ILE A 52 -13.93 -3.25 26.11
C ILE A 52 -12.69 -4.14 26.06
N GLU A 53 -12.84 -5.34 25.52
CA GLU A 53 -11.74 -6.29 25.38
C GLU A 53 -10.99 -6.12 24.05
N ASN A 54 -11.71 -5.81 22.97
CA ASN A 54 -11.12 -5.72 21.65
C ASN A 54 -11.79 -4.60 20.84
N LEU A 55 -11.02 -3.57 20.51
CA LEU A 55 -11.46 -2.47 19.66
C LEU A 55 -10.85 -2.67 18.25
N GLN A 56 -11.69 -3.06 17.30
CA GLN A 56 -11.26 -3.33 15.93
C GLN A 56 -12.00 -2.45 14.94
N PRO A 57 -11.30 -1.57 14.23
CA PRO A 57 -11.88 -0.87 13.09
C PRO A 57 -12.13 -1.85 11.93
N ASP A 58 -13.22 -1.66 11.21
CA ASP A 58 -13.58 -2.47 10.03
C ASP A 58 -12.77 -2.11 8.77
N VAL A 59 -11.94 -1.07 8.88
CA VAL A 59 -10.99 -0.63 7.86
C VAL A 59 -9.64 -0.34 8.50
N ASP A 60 -8.56 -0.54 7.75
CA ASP A 60 -7.21 -0.19 8.17
C ASP A 60 -7.06 1.33 8.24
N LEU A 61 -7.24 1.89 9.44
CA LEU A 61 -7.10 3.34 9.70
C LEU A 61 -5.65 3.83 9.61
N PHE A 62 -4.69 2.92 9.77
CA PHE A 62 -3.26 3.20 9.90
C PHE A 62 -2.42 2.47 8.85
N ASN A 63 -2.92 2.34 7.64
CA ASN A 63 -2.17 1.70 6.56
C ASN A 63 -1.32 2.76 5.82
N PRO A 64 -0.02 2.90 6.15
CA PRO A 64 0.84 3.85 5.47
C PRO A 64 1.06 3.41 4.03
N GLU A 65 0.85 4.32 3.10
CA GLU A 65 1.03 4.12 1.68
C GLU A 65 2.02 5.12 1.11
N ILE A 66 2.85 4.63 0.18
CA ILE A 66 3.77 5.47 -0.57
C ILE A 66 3.22 5.64 -1.98
N THR A 67 2.81 6.87 -2.30
CA THR A 67 2.34 7.23 -3.63
C THR A 67 3.47 7.88 -4.42
N VAL A 68 3.83 7.26 -5.54
CA VAL A 68 4.81 7.83 -6.48
C VAL A 68 4.07 8.59 -7.58
N LYS A 69 4.18 9.92 -7.55
CA LYS A 69 3.59 10.81 -8.56
C LYS A 69 4.58 11.09 -9.68
N VAL A 70 4.23 10.67 -10.88
CA VAL A 70 5.05 10.93 -12.08
C VAL A 70 4.68 12.29 -12.68
N ASP A 71 5.70 13.15 -12.88
CA ASP A 71 5.58 14.37 -13.65
C ASP A 71 5.58 14.03 -15.15
N ARG A 72 4.39 14.00 -15.74
CA ARG A 72 4.20 13.61 -17.14
C ARG A 72 4.92 14.55 -18.11
N THR A 73 5.00 15.81 -17.78
CA THR A 73 5.67 16.82 -18.63
C THR A 73 7.17 16.56 -18.68
N LYS A 74 7.80 16.35 -17.52
CA LYS A 74 9.23 16.01 -17.46
C LYS A 74 9.51 14.66 -18.11
N ALA A 75 8.68 13.64 -17.85
CA ALA A 75 8.83 12.33 -18.47
C ALA A 75 8.79 12.41 -19.99
N MET A 76 7.84 13.18 -20.56
CA MET A 76 7.76 13.39 -22.01
C MET A 76 8.98 14.14 -22.56
N MET A 77 9.48 15.18 -21.87
CA MET A 77 10.69 15.90 -22.26
C MET A 77 11.92 15.00 -22.32
N GLU A 78 12.04 14.07 -21.39
CA GLU A 78 13.12 13.09 -21.34
C GLU A 78 12.93 11.91 -22.31
N GLY A 79 11.75 11.79 -22.92
CA GLY A 79 11.42 10.72 -23.87
C GLY A 79 11.08 9.38 -23.22
N VAL A 80 10.71 9.38 -21.92
CA VAL A 80 10.28 8.18 -21.18
C VAL A 80 8.78 8.16 -20.97
N SER A 81 8.13 7.03 -21.21
CA SER A 81 6.70 6.88 -20.97
C SER A 81 6.41 6.57 -19.48
N THR A 82 5.24 7.02 -19.00
CA THR A 82 4.78 6.68 -17.64
C THR A 82 4.63 5.17 -17.43
N ALA A 83 4.31 4.43 -18.50
CA ALA A 83 4.22 2.96 -18.45
C ALA A 83 5.59 2.32 -18.17
N GLN A 84 6.64 2.80 -18.85
CA GLN A 84 8.01 2.32 -18.60
C GLN A 84 8.46 2.62 -17.17
N ILE A 85 8.19 3.83 -16.67
CA ILE A 85 8.47 4.21 -15.27
C ILE A 85 7.76 3.25 -14.31
N GLY A 86 6.47 2.98 -14.53
CA GLY A 86 5.68 2.07 -13.70
C GLY A 86 6.19 0.63 -13.73
N MET A 87 6.61 0.15 -14.89
CA MET A 87 7.16 -1.21 -15.03
C MET A 87 8.51 -1.35 -14.30
N GLU A 88 9.39 -0.38 -14.43
CA GLU A 88 10.69 -0.38 -13.74
C GLU A 88 10.51 -0.29 -12.23
N LEU A 89 9.63 0.60 -11.75
CA LEU A 89 9.28 0.72 -10.34
C LEU A 89 8.73 -0.60 -9.78
N ARG A 90 7.80 -1.22 -10.51
CA ARG A 90 7.25 -2.52 -10.13
C ARG A 90 8.33 -3.60 -10.06
N THR A 91 9.25 -3.62 -11.02
CA THR A 91 10.37 -4.57 -11.05
C THR A 91 11.32 -4.33 -9.88
N ALA A 92 11.60 -3.08 -9.54
CA ALA A 92 12.47 -2.73 -8.43
C ALA A 92 11.89 -3.16 -7.08
N VAL A 93 10.58 -2.95 -6.86
CA VAL A 93 9.90 -3.25 -5.57
C VAL A 93 9.53 -4.72 -5.45
N PHE A 94 8.83 -5.27 -6.45
CA PHE A 94 8.25 -6.62 -6.38
C PHE A 94 9.11 -7.68 -7.06
N GLY A 95 10.02 -7.27 -7.93
CA GLY A 95 10.82 -8.15 -8.77
C GLY A 95 10.11 -8.57 -10.05
N LYS A 96 10.86 -9.25 -10.90
CA LYS A 96 10.41 -9.80 -12.18
C LYS A 96 10.73 -11.28 -12.28
N GLU A 97 9.75 -12.08 -12.68
CA GLU A 97 10.00 -13.47 -13.07
C GLU A 97 10.77 -13.48 -14.39
N VAL A 98 11.97 -14.03 -14.39
CA VAL A 98 12.87 -14.03 -15.55
C VAL A 98 12.92 -15.38 -16.25
N SER A 99 12.74 -16.47 -15.50
CA SER A 99 12.77 -17.84 -16.03
C SER A 99 12.14 -18.81 -15.04
N LYS A 100 12.05 -20.07 -15.45
CA LYS A 100 11.64 -21.19 -14.64
C LYS A 100 12.63 -22.35 -14.83
N ILE A 101 12.92 -23.07 -13.77
CA ILE A 101 13.72 -24.29 -13.80
C ILE A 101 12.80 -25.46 -13.49
N LYS A 102 12.90 -26.53 -14.29
CA LYS A 102 12.26 -27.80 -14.01
C LYS A 102 13.25 -28.71 -13.29
N ASP A 103 12.82 -29.28 -12.18
CA ASP A 103 13.54 -30.32 -11.44
C ASP A 103 12.59 -31.52 -11.24
N GLY A 104 12.75 -32.53 -12.08
CA GLY A 104 11.83 -33.65 -12.15
C GLY A 104 10.44 -33.22 -12.65
N GLU A 105 9.40 -33.41 -11.83
CA GLU A 105 8.01 -33.00 -12.11
C GLU A 105 7.69 -31.58 -11.60
N ASP A 106 8.55 -30.99 -10.78
CA ASP A 106 8.34 -29.68 -10.17
C ASP A 106 8.93 -28.55 -11.02
N GLU A 107 8.23 -27.39 -11.01
CA GLU A 107 8.64 -26.17 -11.70
C GLU A 107 8.89 -25.03 -10.70
N TYR A 108 10.14 -24.55 -10.66
CA TYR A 108 10.57 -23.47 -9.77
C TYR A 108 10.74 -22.17 -10.54
N LYS A 109 10.12 -21.09 -10.04
CA LYS A 109 10.22 -19.74 -10.63
C LYS A 109 11.50 -19.04 -10.20
N ILE A 110 12.24 -18.50 -11.16
CA ILE A 110 13.38 -17.61 -10.89
C ILE A 110 12.89 -16.19 -10.89
N GLN A 111 12.98 -15.52 -9.75
CA GLN A 111 12.63 -14.11 -9.60
C GLN A 111 13.89 -13.25 -9.44
N LEU A 112 14.02 -12.23 -10.27
CA LEU A 112 15.02 -11.18 -10.13
C LEU A 112 14.38 -9.99 -9.40
N ARG A 113 14.99 -9.57 -8.27
CA ARG A 113 14.54 -8.41 -7.50
C ARG A 113 15.71 -7.69 -6.85
N HIS A 114 15.53 -6.42 -6.53
CA HIS A 114 16.52 -5.70 -5.74
C HIS A 114 16.68 -6.33 -4.35
N ARG A 115 17.87 -6.17 -3.77
CA ARG A 115 18.17 -6.61 -2.40
C ARG A 115 17.24 -5.91 -1.41
N GLU A 116 16.93 -6.54 -0.31
CA GLU A 116 15.89 -6.11 0.63
C GLU A 116 16.15 -4.73 1.24
N ASP A 117 17.39 -4.44 1.60
CA ASP A 117 17.80 -3.14 2.11
C ASP A 117 17.55 -1.98 1.13
N LEU A 118 17.73 -2.22 -0.18
CA LEU A 118 17.45 -1.23 -1.22
C LEU A 118 15.95 -1.06 -1.50
N ARG A 119 15.16 -2.12 -1.31
CA ARG A 119 13.71 -2.06 -1.54
C ARG A 119 12.96 -1.35 -0.41
N ASN A 120 13.48 -1.44 0.82
CA ASN A 120 12.86 -0.86 2.01
C ASN A 120 13.27 0.61 2.23
N ASP A 121 14.22 1.13 1.42
CA ASP A 121 14.61 2.52 1.46
C ASP A 121 14.04 3.29 0.27
N VAL A 122 13.15 4.23 0.58
CA VAL A 122 12.50 5.09 -0.43
C VAL A 122 13.51 5.94 -1.17
N THR A 123 14.59 6.39 -0.50
CA THR A 123 15.65 7.18 -1.12
C THR A 123 16.40 6.37 -2.17
N SER A 124 16.74 5.12 -1.84
CA SER A 124 17.37 4.19 -2.78
C SER A 124 16.45 3.89 -3.96
N LEU A 125 15.15 3.71 -3.72
CA LEU A 125 14.15 3.49 -4.75
C LEU A 125 14.06 4.69 -5.72
N MET A 126 14.04 5.92 -5.21
CA MET A 126 13.99 7.13 -6.02
C MET A 126 15.29 7.41 -6.80
N ASN A 127 16.41 6.90 -6.31
CA ASN A 127 17.71 6.98 -7.00
C ASN A 127 17.92 5.84 -8.01
N THR A 128 17.00 4.86 -8.07
CA THR A 128 17.04 3.79 -9.07
C THR A 128 17.03 4.39 -10.47
N ARG A 129 17.95 3.94 -11.32
CA ARG A 129 18.08 4.43 -12.69
C ARG A 129 17.17 3.64 -13.61
N ILE A 130 16.31 4.38 -14.31
CA ILE A 130 15.46 3.84 -15.37
C ILE A 130 16.24 3.91 -16.67
N THR A 131 16.43 2.77 -17.32
CA THR A 131 17.10 2.69 -18.63
C THR A 131 16.05 2.41 -19.69
N PHE A 132 16.00 3.25 -20.71
CA PHE A 132 15.00 3.16 -21.78
C PHE A 132 15.59 3.60 -23.12
N MET A 133 14.92 3.20 -24.20
CA MET A 133 15.24 3.69 -25.53
C MET A 133 14.38 4.93 -25.82
N ASP A 134 15.01 6.05 -26.07
CA ASP A 134 14.35 7.26 -26.54
C ASP A 134 13.90 7.03 -28.00
N MET A 135 12.59 6.99 -28.21
CA MET A 135 12.01 6.70 -29.54
C MET A 135 12.25 7.79 -30.57
N ASN A 136 12.61 9.01 -30.13
CA ASN A 136 12.86 10.13 -31.04
C ASN A 136 14.31 10.11 -31.55
N THR A 137 15.26 9.73 -30.70
CA THR A 137 16.68 9.73 -31.04
C THR A 137 17.26 8.33 -31.26
N MET A 138 16.46 7.26 -30.97
CA MET A 138 16.88 5.86 -31.02
C MET A 138 18.13 5.58 -30.15
N GLN A 139 18.34 6.39 -29.12
CA GLN A 139 19.45 6.25 -28.18
C GLN A 139 18.99 5.65 -26.86
N VAL A 140 19.83 4.85 -26.25
CA VAL A 140 19.59 4.34 -24.90
C VAL A 140 19.96 5.45 -23.91
N LYS A 141 18.97 5.88 -23.14
CA LYS A 141 19.11 6.87 -22.07
C LYS A 141 18.91 6.21 -20.71
N SER A 142 19.51 6.81 -19.69
CA SER A 142 19.33 6.37 -18.30
C SER A 142 19.22 7.59 -17.40
N LEU A 143 18.14 7.65 -16.62
CA LEU A 143 17.90 8.74 -15.67
C LEU A 143 17.40 8.19 -14.33
N PRO A 144 17.66 8.89 -13.20
CA PRO A 144 17.11 8.47 -11.91
C PRO A 144 15.60 8.74 -11.85
N LEU A 145 14.86 7.89 -11.15
CA LEU A 145 13.41 8.05 -10.97
C LEU A 145 13.06 9.42 -10.36
N SER A 146 13.89 9.93 -9.45
CA SER A 146 13.73 11.24 -8.81
C SER A 146 13.70 12.43 -9.75
N SER A 147 14.24 12.31 -11.00
CA SER A 147 14.17 13.38 -11.99
C SER A 147 12.78 13.58 -12.58
N VAL A 148 11.95 12.52 -12.60
CA VAL A 148 10.63 12.50 -13.26
C VAL A 148 9.48 12.16 -12.33
N ALA A 149 9.75 11.86 -11.06
CA ALA A 149 8.73 11.49 -10.09
C ALA A 149 9.02 12.07 -8.70
N THR A 150 7.96 12.24 -7.91
CA THR A 150 8.01 12.64 -6.50
C THR A 150 7.29 11.61 -5.64
N VAL A 151 7.66 11.54 -4.36
CA VAL A 151 7.06 10.64 -3.38
C VAL A 151 6.18 11.43 -2.42
N GLU A 152 4.99 10.93 -2.17
CA GLU A 152 4.11 11.40 -1.11
C GLU A 152 3.78 10.24 -0.18
N TYR A 153 3.83 10.52 1.12
CA TYR A 153 3.37 9.59 2.14
C TYR A 153 1.90 9.86 2.41
N THR A 154 1.08 8.86 2.21
CA THR A 154 -0.36 8.92 2.42
C THR A 154 -0.79 7.78 3.33
N ASN A 155 -1.99 7.87 3.87
CA ASN A 155 -2.64 6.75 4.53
C ASN A 155 -3.77 6.26 3.62
N SER A 156 -3.74 4.98 3.30
CA SER A 156 -4.83 4.34 2.57
C SER A 156 -5.83 3.74 3.56
N ALA A 157 -7.10 4.04 3.38
CA ALA A 157 -8.16 3.45 4.19
C ALA A 157 -8.56 2.04 3.71
N GLY A 158 -7.69 1.31 3.01
CA GLY A 158 -7.88 -0.07 2.57
C GLY A 158 -9.16 -0.37 1.77
N GLY A 159 -10.26 0.25 2.11
CA GLY A 159 -11.56 0.13 1.44
C GLY A 159 -12.52 1.23 1.86
N VAL A 160 -13.56 1.46 1.07
CA VAL A 160 -14.62 2.43 1.38
C VAL A 160 -15.95 1.71 1.47
N LYS A 161 -16.44 1.53 2.69
CA LYS A 161 -17.80 1.02 2.93
C LYS A 161 -18.81 2.17 2.84
N ARG A 162 -19.99 1.86 2.36
CA ARG A 162 -21.10 2.83 2.29
C ARG A 162 -22.37 2.21 2.91
N LYS A 163 -22.99 2.99 3.78
CA LYS A 163 -24.31 2.67 4.36
C LYS A 163 -25.21 3.87 4.15
N ASN A 164 -26.38 3.66 3.58
CA ASN A 164 -27.33 4.73 3.25
C ASN A 164 -26.70 5.87 2.41
N VAL A 165 -25.91 5.50 1.38
CA VAL A 165 -25.21 6.42 0.47
C VAL A 165 -24.04 7.18 1.12
N LYS A 166 -23.89 7.18 2.44
CA LYS A 166 -22.78 7.82 3.16
C LYS A 166 -21.60 6.86 3.34
N ARG A 167 -20.39 7.40 3.33
CA ARG A 167 -19.18 6.66 3.66
C ARG A 167 -19.18 6.36 5.16
N THR A 168 -18.91 5.13 5.53
CA THR A 168 -19.03 4.68 6.93
C THR A 168 -17.81 3.88 7.32
N ILE A 169 -17.30 4.13 8.52
CA ILE A 169 -16.28 3.34 9.21
C ILE A 169 -16.90 2.86 10.52
N GLN A 170 -16.71 1.58 10.82
CA GLN A 170 -17.19 0.93 12.04
C GLN A 170 -16.00 0.65 12.97
N LEU A 171 -16.21 0.87 14.26
CA LEU A 171 -15.26 0.58 15.35
C LEU A 171 -15.89 -0.39 16.33
#